data_568960ac6d077dc2280700237afd6c4e
#
_entry.id   568960ac6d077dc2280700237afd6c4e
#
_cell.length_a   1.000
_cell.length_b   1.000
_cell.length_c   1.000
_cell.angle_alpha   90.00
_cell.angle_beta   90.00
_cell.angle_gamma   90.00
#
_symmetry.space_group_name_H-M   'P 1'
#
loop_
_entity.id
_entity.type
_entity.pdbx_description
1 polymer ?
#
loop_
_entity_poly.entity_id
_entity_poly.type
_entity_poly.pdbx_seq_one_letter_code
_entity_poly.pdbx_strand_id
1 'polypeptide(L)'
;MNTFFLFISQNFIAVTLLLLSILALIVYEGRKGGKKLSPSEATRKINKEEALVLDLRPSQEFSSGHIAGSINMQEDKLEQHLATKRHPKETPIILVCRTGMSSKKSGISLIKLGYLDVNIIGGGMMSWEGNGMPLTK
;
A
#
# COMPACT_ATOMS: atom_id res chain seq x y z
N MET A 1 -15.67 23.07 32.05
CA MET A 1 -15.52 21.62 31.85
C MET A 1 -16.82 20.84 32.11
N ASN A 2 -17.55 21.18 33.13
CA ASN A 2 -18.84 20.48 33.44
C ASN A 2 -19.88 20.57 32.31
N THR A 3 -19.97 21.70 31.60
CA THR A 3 -20.87 21.87 30.45
C THR A 3 -20.52 20.96 29.27
N PHE A 4 -19.23 20.70 29.05
CA PHE A 4 -18.76 19.78 27.99
C PHE A 4 -19.19 18.33 28.28
N PHE A 5 -18.97 17.88 29.50
CA PHE A 5 -19.39 16.51 29.91
C PHE A 5 -20.90 16.35 29.90
N LEU A 6 -21.64 17.36 30.32
CA LEU A 6 -23.10 17.37 30.25
C LEU A 6 -23.61 17.30 28.81
N PHE A 7 -22.98 18.06 27.90
CA PHE A 7 -23.30 18.02 26.46
C PHE A 7 -23.10 16.62 25.88
N ILE A 8 -21.94 16.00 26.16
CA ILE A 8 -21.66 14.64 25.69
C ILE A 8 -22.66 13.63 26.25
N SER A 9 -22.96 13.71 27.55
CA SER A 9 -23.91 12.77 28.19
C SER A 9 -25.34 12.91 27.67
N GLN A 10 -25.77 14.12 27.35
CA GLN A 10 -27.10 14.38 26.78
C GLN A 10 -27.20 14.00 25.30
N ASN A 11 -26.07 14.00 24.58
CA ASN A 11 -26.01 13.73 23.14
C ASN A 11 -25.15 12.50 22.80
N PHE A 12 -25.06 11.52 23.74
CA PHE A 12 -24.15 10.39 23.58
C PHE A 12 -24.39 9.59 22.29
N ILE A 13 -25.64 9.47 21.84
CA ILE A 13 -25.97 8.78 20.59
C ILE A 13 -25.36 9.51 19.40
N ALA A 14 -25.53 10.84 19.33
CA ALA A 14 -24.97 11.65 18.26
C ALA A 14 -23.44 11.62 18.26
N VAL A 15 -22.82 11.70 19.43
CA VAL A 15 -21.37 11.62 19.58
C VAL A 15 -20.84 10.24 19.14
N THR A 16 -21.52 9.18 19.52
CA THR A 16 -21.15 7.81 19.12
C THR A 16 -21.25 7.63 17.61
N LEU A 17 -22.34 8.09 16.98
CA LEU A 17 -22.50 8.03 15.53
C LEU A 17 -21.42 8.83 14.80
N LEU A 18 -21.07 10.00 15.32
CA LEU A 18 -19.98 10.82 14.76
C LEU A 18 -18.66 10.09 14.83
N LEU A 19 -18.31 9.51 15.98
CA LEU A 19 -17.05 8.74 16.14
C LEU A 19 -17.00 7.52 15.23
N LEU A 20 -18.11 6.80 15.09
CA LEU A 20 -18.21 5.65 14.18
C LEU A 20 -18.05 6.08 12.73
N SER A 21 -18.63 7.22 12.32
CA SER A 21 -18.46 7.73 10.96
C SER A 21 -17.05 8.18 10.67
N ILE A 22 -16.38 8.82 11.63
CA ILE A 22 -14.96 9.19 11.51
C ILE A 22 -14.09 7.94 11.39
N LEU A 23 -14.33 6.94 12.24
CA LEU A 23 -13.61 5.67 12.18
C LEU A 23 -13.82 4.97 10.83
N ALA A 24 -15.05 4.90 10.34
CA ALA A 24 -15.36 4.32 9.04
C ALA A 24 -14.64 5.07 7.91
N LEU A 25 -14.57 6.40 7.98
CA LEU A 25 -13.84 7.21 7.00
C LEU A 25 -12.34 6.93 7.03
N ILE A 26 -11.74 6.85 8.22
CA ILE A 26 -10.30 6.53 8.37
C ILE A 26 -10.00 5.15 7.79
N VAL A 27 -10.82 4.15 8.07
CA VAL A 27 -10.66 2.79 7.53
C VAL A 27 -10.83 2.79 6.01
N TYR A 28 -11.82 3.50 5.49
CA TYR A 28 -12.07 3.63 4.05
C TYR A 28 -10.88 4.29 3.33
N GLU A 29 -10.40 5.43 3.84
CA GLU A 29 -9.23 6.11 3.27
C GLU A 29 -7.96 5.26 3.34
N GLY A 30 -7.80 4.49 4.42
CA GLY A 30 -6.66 3.60 4.59
C GLY A 30 -6.59 2.47 3.55
N ARG A 31 -7.72 2.12 2.95
CA ARG A 31 -7.80 1.02 1.95
C ARG A 31 -7.71 1.49 0.51
N LYS A 32 -7.78 2.79 0.24
CA LYS A 32 -7.82 3.34 -1.13
C LYS A 32 -6.62 2.96 -2.00
N GLY A 33 -5.46 2.83 -1.42
CA GLY A 33 -4.21 2.53 -2.16
C GLY A 33 -3.91 1.05 -2.35
N GLY A 34 -4.86 0.18 -2.00
CA GLY A 34 -4.66 -1.26 -2.03
C GLY A 34 -4.44 -1.85 -0.64
N LYS A 35 -4.35 -3.17 -0.59
CA LYS A 35 -4.15 -3.89 0.67
C LYS A 35 -2.71 -3.71 1.17
N LYS A 36 -2.55 -3.35 2.43
CA LYS A 36 -1.25 -3.33 3.08
C LYS A 36 -0.85 -4.75 3.49
N LEU A 37 0.34 -5.16 3.07
CA LEU A 37 0.92 -6.45 3.43
C LEU A 37 2.09 -6.26 4.38
N SER A 38 2.23 -7.17 5.33
CA SER A 38 3.49 -7.32 6.07
C SER A 38 4.56 -7.93 5.16
N PRO A 39 5.85 -7.81 5.48
CA PRO A 39 6.91 -8.46 4.68
C PRO A 39 6.70 -9.97 4.50
N SER A 40 6.23 -10.67 5.53
CA SER A 40 5.94 -12.11 5.43
C SER A 40 4.74 -12.44 4.53
N GLU A 41 3.69 -11.63 4.60
CA GLU A 41 2.53 -11.77 3.70
C GLU A 41 2.92 -11.48 2.26
N ALA A 42 3.74 -10.45 2.02
CA ALA A 42 4.26 -10.13 0.69
C ALA A 42 5.10 -11.28 0.12
N THR A 43 6.00 -11.85 0.92
CA THR A 43 6.81 -13.01 0.52
C THR A 43 5.94 -14.20 0.13
N ARG A 44 4.92 -14.49 0.91
CA ARG A 44 3.98 -15.57 0.61
C ARG A 44 3.25 -15.31 -0.72
N LYS A 45 2.81 -14.10 -0.95
CA LYS A 45 2.10 -13.72 -2.17
C LYS A 45 3.01 -13.79 -3.40
N ILE A 46 4.27 -13.37 -3.27
CA ILE A 46 5.28 -13.51 -4.33
C ILE A 46 5.50 -14.98 -4.69
N ASN A 47 5.69 -15.83 -3.68
CA ASN A 47 6.03 -17.22 -3.89
C ASN A 47 4.87 -18.09 -4.36
N LYS A 48 3.65 -17.83 -3.89
CA LYS A 48 2.46 -18.65 -4.19
C LYS A 48 1.63 -18.14 -5.35
N GLU A 49 1.57 -16.84 -5.54
CA GLU A 49 0.70 -16.20 -6.53
C GLU A 49 1.48 -15.53 -7.66
N GLU A 50 2.80 -15.64 -7.65
CA GLU A 50 3.70 -15.02 -8.65
C GLU A 50 3.44 -13.51 -8.79
N ALA A 51 3.26 -12.82 -7.66
CA ALA A 51 2.97 -11.39 -7.65
C ALA A 51 4.08 -10.59 -8.31
N LEU A 52 3.69 -9.63 -9.13
CA LEU A 52 4.60 -8.67 -9.76
C LEU A 52 4.99 -7.60 -8.74
N VAL A 53 6.25 -7.54 -8.38
CA VAL A 53 6.77 -6.54 -7.44
C VAL A 53 7.38 -5.37 -8.20
N LEU A 54 6.85 -4.18 -7.97
CA LEU A 54 7.30 -2.95 -8.59
C LEU A 54 7.91 -2.03 -7.52
N ASP A 55 9.20 -1.77 -7.64
CA ASP A 55 9.94 -0.91 -6.71
C ASP A 55 9.97 0.51 -7.27
N LEU A 56 9.31 1.43 -6.56
CA LEU A 56 9.12 2.82 -6.97
C LEU A 56 10.25 3.75 -6.49
N ARG A 57 11.26 3.19 -5.83
CA ARG A 57 12.40 3.98 -5.33
C ARG A 57 13.30 4.46 -6.47
N PRO A 58 14.11 5.50 -6.22
CA PRO A 58 15.15 5.88 -7.16
C PRO A 58 16.08 4.72 -7.52
N SER A 59 16.60 4.70 -8.74
CA SER A 59 17.44 3.61 -9.24
C SER A 59 18.71 3.36 -8.40
N GLN A 60 19.25 4.40 -7.77
CA GLN A 60 20.37 4.27 -6.85
C GLN A 60 20.04 3.41 -5.62
N GLU A 61 18.88 3.64 -5.02
CA GLU A 61 18.42 2.86 -3.87
C GLU A 61 18.10 1.41 -4.26
N PHE A 62 17.47 1.23 -5.42
CA PHE A 62 17.20 -0.09 -5.97
C PHE A 62 18.49 -0.90 -6.19
N SER A 63 19.50 -0.29 -6.76
CA SER A 63 20.80 -0.93 -7.02
C SER A 63 21.54 -1.28 -5.74
N SER A 64 21.33 -0.54 -4.66
CA SER A 64 21.95 -0.82 -3.35
C SER A 64 21.39 -2.07 -2.68
N GLY A 65 20.19 -2.45 -3.02
CA GLY A 65 19.51 -3.64 -2.51
C GLY A 65 18.01 -3.55 -2.73
N HIS A 66 17.41 -4.63 -3.22
CA HIS A 66 15.99 -4.71 -3.52
C HIS A 66 15.44 -6.11 -3.31
N ILE A 67 14.13 -6.25 -3.35
CA ILE A 67 13.46 -7.55 -3.24
C ILE A 67 13.76 -8.36 -4.51
N ALA A 68 14.15 -9.61 -4.36
CA ALA A 68 14.46 -10.49 -5.48
C ALA A 68 13.29 -10.56 -6.48
N GLY A 69 13.59 -10.36 -7.76
CA GLY A 69 12.59 -10.39 -8.83
C GLY A 69 11.79 -9.10 -8.98
N SER A 70 12.01 -8.09 -8.14
CA SER A 70 11.33 -6.79 -8.29
C SER A 70 11.88 -6.00 -9.48
N ILE A 71 11.01 -5.19 -10.07
CA ILE A 71 11.34 -4.31 -11.19
C ILE A 71 11.36 -2.88 -10.69
N ASN A 72 12.45 -2.16 -10.95
CA ASN A 72 12.52 -0.73 -10.62
C ASN A 72 11.73 0.07 -11.65
N MET A 73 10.78 0.88 -11.17
CA MET A 73 9.89 1.66 -12.01
C MET A 73 9.54 2.97 -11.34
N GLN A 74 9.74 4.08 -12.02
CA GLN A 74 9.31 5.38 -11.54
C GLN A 74 7.78 5.51 -11.64
N GLU A 75 7.19 6.27 -10.72
CA GLU A 75 5.73 6.43 -10.64
C GLU A 75 5.10 6.92 -11.95
N ASP A 76 5.74 7.88 -12.60
CA ASP A 76 5.26 8.48 -13.83
C ASP A 76 5.26 7.52 -15.03
N LYS A 77 6.05 6.46 -14.97
CA LYS A 77 6.16 5.44 -16.02
C LYS A 77 5.38 4.17 -15.73
N LEU A 78 4.81 4.06 -14.54
CA LEU A 78 4.16 2.86 -14.05
C LEU A 78 3.00 2.42 -14.94
N GLU A 79 2.09 3.32 -15.24
CA GLU A 79 0.91 3.03 -16.05
C GLU A 79 1.29 2.61 -17.47
N GLN A 80 2.23 3.31 -18.08
CA GLN A 80 2.73 3.01 -19.41
C GLN A 80 3.42 1.65 -19.46
N HIS A 81 4.22 1.33 -18.44
CA HIS A 81 4.90 0.03 -18.34
C HIS A 81 3.91 -1.12 -18.31
N LEU A 82 2.90 -1.03 -17.45
CA LEU A 82 1.88 -2.07 -17.30
C LEU A 82 1.05 -2.23 -18.57
N ALA A 83 0.72 -1.13 -19.24
CA ALA A 83 0.00 -1.16 -20.52
C ALA A 83 0.85 -1.79 -21.63
N THR A 84 2.13 -1.43 -21.72
CA THR A 84 3.06 -1.96 -22.73
C THR A 84 3.31 -3.46 -22.57
N LYS A 85 3.47 -3.93 -21.33
CA LYS A 85 3.66 -5.35 -21.02
C LYS A 85 2.37 -6.16 -21.04
N ARG A 86 1.23 -5.52 -21.22
CA ARG A 86 -0.09 -6.15 -21.29
C ARG A 86 -0.38 -7.10 -20.13
N HIS A 87 -0.02 -6.69 -18.92
CA HIS A 87 -0.36 -7.47 -17.74
C HIS A 87 -1.89 -7.56 -17.58
N PRO A 88 -2.44 -8.77 -17.36
CA PRO A 88 -3.86 -8.91 -17.05
C PRO A 88 -4.26 -8.11 -15.82
N LYS A 89 -5.49 -7.62 -15.78
CA LYS A 89 -6.01 -6.85 -14.63
C LYS A 89 -6.08 -7.67 -13.34
N GLU A 90 -6.11 -8.98 -13.45
CA GLU A 90 -6.10 -9.94 -12.34
C GLU A 90 -4.71 -10.20 -11.77
N THR A 91 -3.65 -9.77 -12.44
CA THR A 91 -2.26 -9.97 -11.98
C THR A 91 -2.07 -9.37 -10.60
N PRO A 92 -1.63 -10.16 -9.59
CA PRO A 92 -1.28 -9.61 -8.28
C PRO A 92 -0.10 -8.65 -8.42
N ILE A 93 -0.27 -7.43 -7.91
CA ILE A 93 0.76 -6.40 -7.95
C ILE A 93 1.12 -6.01 -6.52
N ILE A 94 2.40 -5.93 -6.23
CA ILE A 94 2.93 -5.40 -4.97
C ILE A 94 3.78 -4.18 -5.28
N LEU A 95 3.39 -3.04 -4.76
CA LEU A 95 4.12 -1.78 -4.89
C LEU A 95 5.01 -1.56 -3.67
N VAL A 96 6.23 -1.16 -3.91
CA VAL A 96 7.24 -0.93 -2.86
C VAL A 96 7.84 0.45 -3.04
N CYS A 97 7.88 1.22 -1.96
CA CYS A 97 8.68 2.45 -1.88
C CYS A 97 9.43 2.48 -0.55
N ARG A 98 10.10 3.57 -0.23
CA ARG A 98 10.88 3.65 1.01
C ARG A 98 10.02 3.47 2.27
N THR A 99 8.89 4.19 2.35
CA THR A 99 8.03 4.25 3.56
C THR A 99 6.61 3.74 3.37
N GLY A 100 6.19 3.48 2.12
CA GLY A 100 4.81 3.10 1.79
C GLY A 100 3.91 4.24 1.33
N MET A 101 4.32 5.49 1.41
CA MET A 101 3.49 6.66 1.03
C MET A 101 3.31 6.79 -0.48
N SER A 102 4.39 6.75 -1.24
CA SER A 102 4.34 6.79 -2.72
C SER A 102 3.60 5.57 -3.28
N SER A 103 3.79 4.41 -2.67
CA SER A 103 3.09 3.17 -3.05
C SER A 103 1.59 3.31 -2.92
N LYS A 104 1.09 3.96 -1.87
CA LYS A 104 -0.33 4.20 -1.68
C LYS A 104 -0.91 5.04 -2.82
N LYS A 105 -0.22 6.12 -3.19
CA LYS A 105 -0.64 7.00 -4.28
C LYS A 105 -0.71 6.25 -5.62
N SER A 106 0.35 5.52 -5.94
CA SER A 106 0.40 4.71 -7.16
C SER A 106 -0.63 3.58 -7.16
N GLY A 107 -0.89 2.98 -5.99
CA GLY A 107 -1.93 1.98 -5.82
C GLY A 107 -3.33 2.51 -6.14
N ILE A 108 -3.64 3.73 -5.71
CA ILE A 108 -4.90 4.39 -6.05
C ILE A 108 -5.06 4.53 -7.57
N SER A 109 -4.00 4.95 -8.26
CA SER A 109 -4.00 5.10 -9.72
C SER A 109 -4.25 3.76 -10.42
N LEU A 110 -3.59 2.69 -9.98
CA LEU A 110 -3.75 1.36 -10.56
C LEU A 110 -5.16 0.79 -10.34
N ILE A 111 -5.74 1.00 -9.17
CA ILE A 111 -7.11 0.57 -8.87
C ILE A 111 -8.10 1.30 -9.79
N LYS A 112 -7.90 2.58 -10.03
CA LYS A 112 -8.73 3.36 -10.98
C LYS A 112 -8.62 2.86 -12.41
N LEU A 113 -7.47 2.30 -12.80
CA LEU A 113 -7.25 1.68 -14.11
C LEU A 113 -7.86 0.28 -14.23
N GLY A 114 -8.43 -0.25 -13.16
CA GLY A 114 -9.12 -1.54 -13.18
C GLY A 114 -8.31 -2.74 -12.71
N TYR A 115 -7.10 -2.54 -12.17
CA TYR A 115 -6.34 -3.62 -11.56
C TYR A 115 -7.03 -4.10 -10.28
N LEU A 116 -7.24 -5.40 -10.16
CA LEU A 116 -8.10 -6.00 -9.13
C LEU A 116 -7.35 -6.41 -7.86
N ASP A 117 -6.06 -6.68 -7.95
CA ASP A 117 -5.26 -7.18 -6.84
C ASP A 117 -4.01 -6.30 -6.66
N VAL A 118 -4.22 -5.11 -6.12
CA VAL A 118 -3.15 -4.15 -5.84
C VAL A 118 -2.82 -4.17 -4.36
N ASN A 119 -1.56 -4.35 -4.05
CA ASN A 119 -1.05 -4.45 -2.69
C ASN A 119 0.15 -3.52 -2.51
N ILE A 120 0.38 -3.12 -1.27
CA ILE A 120 1.55 -2.34 -0.89
C ILE A 120 2.21 -2.98 0.33
N ILE A 121 3.53 -2.87 0.43
CA ILE A 121 4.23 -3.29 1.65
C ILE A 121 4.07 -2.17 2.68
N GLY A 122 3.38 -2.46 3.78
CA GLY A 122 3.21 -1.52 4.88
C GLY A 122 4.57 -1.12 5.45
N GLY A 123 4.83 0.19 5.53
CA GLY A 123 6.13 0.72 5.94
C GLY A 123 7.22 0.64 4.87
N GLY A 124 6.93 0.11 3.68
CA GLY A 124 7.85 0.05 2.54
C GLY A 124 9.12 -0.75 2.80
N MET A 125 10.20 -0.38 2.14
CA MET A 125 11.49 -1.04 2.31
C MET A 125 12.08 -0.89 3.72
N MET A 126 11.74 0.17 4.44
CA MET A 126 12.15 0.30 5.84
C MET A 126 11.60 -0.84 6.70
N SER A 127 10.35 -1.21 6.49
CA SER A 127 9.73 -2.36 7.18
C SER A 127 10.33 -3.69 6.72
N TRP A 128 10.58 -3.84 5.42
CA TRP A 128 11.19 -5.04 4.84
C TRP A 128 12.56 -5.31 5.46
N GLU A 129 13.44 -4.31 5.46
CA GLU A 129 14.78 -4.39 6.04
C GLU A 129 14.74 -4.55 7.56
N GLY A 130 13.85 -3.80 8.24
CA GLY A 130 13.68 -3.85 9.68
C GLY A 130 13.22 -5.23 10.20
N ASN A 131 12.56 -6.02 9.36
CA ASN A 131 12.16 -7.40 9.68
C ASN A 131 13.22 -8.43 9.25
N GLY A 132 14.40 -8.00 8.85
CA GLY A 132 15.50 -8.88 8.47
C GLY A 132 15.25 -9.66 7.16
N MET A 133 14.39 -9.17 6.31
CA MET A 133 14.06 -9.83 5.04
C MET A 133 15.22 -9.69 4.04
N PRO A 134 15.48 -10.72 3.21
CA PRO A 134 16.63 -10.70 2.31
C PRO A 134 16.52 -9.68 1.20
N LEU A 135 17.67 -9.14 0.80
CA LEU A 135 17.83 -8.24 -0.34
C LEU A 135 18.76 -8.86 -1.36
N THR A 136 18.54 -8.51 -2.62
CA THR A 136 19.48 -8.82 -3.72
C THR A 136 19.99 -7.52 -4.35
N LYS A 137 21.08 -7.59 -5.11
CA LYS A 137 21.64 -6.45 -5.83
C LYS A 137 21.56 -6.62 -7.33
#